data_7f154514826d3a1840cfd0c1ef500ac3
#
_entry.id   7f154514826d3a1840cfd0c1ef500ac3
#
_cell.length_a   1.000
_cell.length_b   1.000
_cell.length_c   1.000
_cell.angle_alpha   90.00
_cell.angle_beta   90.00
_cell.angle_gamma   90.00
#
_symmetry.space_group_name_H-M   'P 1'
#
loop_
_entity.id
_entity.type
_entity.pdbx_description
1 polymer ?
#
loop_
_entity_poly.entity_id
_entity_poly.type
_entity_poly.pdbx_seq_one_letter_code
_entity_poly.pdbx_strand_id
1 'polypeptide(L)'
;MYVMTTERNVYKCVSNNVSANSTVEPSGDFTSSNGNISTSDGYIWKYMYNVKPSNKFFNLDWMPAPTSTNQVDYSVNNIGVVDGELTTIVVQNTGAQYFESKVSAFAFSVGCTSITLANTTNVVANMSVSGTGIAPETYISSVDIPNNRITLSIETTSGGGVTAANQLFISTRIYIDGDGTGVSATPVVNTTGHITKVTVSTIGINYTRANGYIFGTGTGANTANVRCILSPKYGHALNPARELAATNVMISSRIGEIDTTENGKIPANTTIRQYGIFVDPHKYGDANVVSAINANSVISQTTDVSIVAGAPYFIDEFVYQGSSSATASAYGFILDQTSTVIKLTNVKGTIATGVPFVGANSGVSRLVVSVTNPEFEPYSGDLLYVENTNKITRADGQAENLKLIVRF
;
A
#
# COMPACT_ATOMS: atom_id res chain seq x y z
N MET A 1 -13.60 0.20 -8.62
CA MET A 1 -14.39 -0.82 -7.91
C MET A 1 -13.45 -1.75 -7.19
N TYR A 2 -13.78 -2.14 -5.96
CA TYR A 2 -13.06 -3.13 -5.18
C TYR A 2 -14.02 -4.25 -4.81
N VAL A 3 -13.51 -5.46 -4.71
CA VAL A 3 -14.27 -6.63 -4.27
C VAL A 3 -13.46 -7.38 -3.23
N MET A 4 -14.15 -8.03 -2.32
CA MET A 4 -13.56 -8.96 -1.38
C MET A 4 -14.18 -10.33 -1.60
N THR A 5 -13.33 -11.33 -1.67
CA THR A 5 -13.76 -12.72 -1.89
C THR A 5 -14.12 -13.44 -0.60
N THR A 6 -14.67 -14.63 -0.74
CA THR A 6 -14.95 -15.54 0.39
C THR A 6 -13.71 -15.88 1.21
N GLU A 7 -12.53 -15.89 0.58
CA GLU A 7 -11.21 -16.06 1.23
C GLU A 7 -10.68 -14.79 1.90
N ARG A 8 -11.45 -13.70 1.89
CA ARG A 8 -11.10 -12.37 2.41
C ARG A 8 -9.97 -11.67 1.65
N ASN A 9 -9.70 -12.09 0.43
CA ASN A 9 -8.79 -11.39 -0.47
C ASN A 9 -9.49 -10.17 -1.07
N VAL A 10 -8.82 -9.02 -1.03
CA VAL A 10 -9.33 -7.78 -1.60
C VAL A 10 -8.64 -7.52 -2.94
N TYR A 11 -9.46 -7.27 -3.96
CA TYR A 11 -9.01 -7.00 -5.33
C TYR A 11 -9.54 -5.65 -5.82
N LYS A 12 -8.69 -4.97 -6.59
CA LYS A 12 -9.06 -3.78 -7.34
C LYS A 12 -9.40 -4.18 -8.77
N CYS A 13 -10.55 -3.75 -9.27
CA CYS A 13 -10.87 -3.89 -10.68
C CYS A 13 -10.04 -2.89 -11.49
N VAL A 14 -9.23 -3.39 -12.41
CA VAL A 14 -8.40 -2.61 -13.32
C VAL A 14 -9.08 -2.47 -14.68
N SER A 15 -9.75 -3.53 -15.14
CA SER A 15 -10.57 -3.51 -16.37
C SER A 15 -11.86 -4.29 -16.15
N ASN A 16 -12.98 -3.73 -16.56
CA ASN A 16 -14.33 -4.23 -16.31
C ASN A 16 -15.02 -4.82 -17.56
N ASN A 17 -14.27 -5.31 -18.50
CA ASN A 17 -14.78 -5.93 -19.73
C ASN A 17 -15.95 -5.11 -20.36
N VAL A 18 -15.68 -3.83 -20.68
CA VAL A 18 -16.65 -2.90 -21.32
C VAL A 18 -17.96 -2.77 -20.54
N SER A 19 -17.88 -2.76 -19.21
CA SER A 19 -19.02 -2.59 -18.29
C SER A 19 -20.02 -3.77 -18.21
N ALA A 20 -19.65 -4.94 -18.72
CA ALA A 20 -20.40 -6.17 -18.41
C ALA A 20 -20.32 -6.50 -16.91
N ASN A 21 -21.31 -7.16 -16.36
CA ASN A 21 -21.25 -7.61 -14.96
C ASN A 21 -20.23 -8.74 -14.79
N SER A 22 -19.44 -8.69 -13.72
CA SER A 22 -18.56 -9.81 -13.38
C SER A 22 -19.37 -11.00 -12.88
N THR A 23 -19.02 -12.19 -13.38
CA THR A 23 -19.65 -13.47 -13.03
C THR A 23 -18.68 -14.47 -12.43
N VAL A 24 -17.40 -14.12 -12.35
CA VAL A 24 -16.32 -14.98 -11.87
C VAL A 24 -15.59 -14.30 -10.71
N GLU A 25 -15.56 -14.98 -9.56
CA GLU A 25 -14.80 -14.51 -8.40
C GLU A 25 -13.29 -14.56 -8.71
N PRO A 26 -12.55 -13.45 -8.52
CA PRO A 26 -11.10 -13.47 -8.70
C PRO A 26 -10.43 -14.35 -7.63
N SER A 27 -9.40 -15.09 -8.03
CA SER A 27 -8.61 -15.93 -7.14
C SER A 27 -7.13 -15.80 -7.45
N GLY A 28 -6.28 -15.95 -6.44
CA GLY A 28 -4.84 -15.78 -6.53
C GLY A 28 -4.32 -14.64 -5.65
N ASP A 29 -3.02 -14.49 -5.62
CA ASP A 29 -2.31 -13.51 -4.79
C ASP A 29 -1.18 -12.80 -5.58
N PHE A 30 -0.23 -12.19 -4.91
CA PHE A 30 0.94 -11.55 -5.54
C PHE A 30 1.81 -12.48 -6.38
N THR A 31 1.79 -13.78 -6.11
CA THR A 31 2.63 -14.75 -6.84
C THR A 31 2.10 -14.99 -8.25
N SER A 32 0.82 -14.68 -8.47
CA SER A 32 0.15 -14.82 -9.75
C SER A 32 0.39 -13.58 -10.60
N SER A 33 1.25 -13.66 -11.60
CA SER A 33 1.49 -12.58 -12.60
C SER A 33 1.65 -11.18 -11.97
N ASN A 34 2.45 -11.07 -10.91
CA ASN A 34 2.60 -9.84 -10.11
C ASN A 34 1.28 -9.32 -9.51
N GLY A 35 0.37 -10.22 -9.15
CA GLY A 35 -0.94 -9.89 -8.62
C GLY A 35 -1.97 -9.43 -9.66
N ASN A 36 -1.65 -9.50 -10.96
CA ASN A 36 -2.61 -9.27 -12.04
C ASN A 36 -3.37 -10.57 -12.38
N ILE A 37 -4.67 -10.55 -12.25
CA ILE A 37 -5.53 -11.71 -12.39
C ILE A 37 -6.56 -11.44 -13.48
N SER A 38 -6.56 -12.27 -14.52
CA SER A 38 -7.58 -12.23 -15.57
C SER A 38 -8.60 -13.35 -15.33
N THR A 39 -9.86 -12.98 -15.21
CA THR A 39 -10.96 -13.94 -15.06
C THR A 39 -11.60 -14.27 -16.43
N SER A 40 -12.24 -15.42 -16.53
CA SER A 40 -12.82 -15.91 -17.80
C SER A 40 -13.96 -15.03 -18.32
N ASP A 41 -14.56 -14.20 -17.48
CA ASP A 41 -15.55 -13.19 -17.85
C ASP A 41 -14.94 -11.90 -18.43
N GLY A 42 -13.62 -11.87 -18.64
CA GLY A 42 -12.90 -10.76 -19.27
C GLY A 42 -12.52 -9.62 -18.34
N TYR A 43 -12.76 -9.76 -17.05
CA TYR A 43 -12.27 -8.80 -16.06
C TYR A 43 -10.78 -8.97 -15.81
N ILE A 44 -10.12 -7.84 -15.47
CA ILE A 44 -8.74 -7.82 -14.98
C ILE A 44 -8.76 -7.20 -13.59
N TRP A 45 -8.21 -7.96 -12.65
CA TRP A 45 -8.14 -7.62 -11.24
C TRP A 45 -6.69 -7.46 -10.79
N LYS A 46 -6.46 -6.60 -9.82
CA LYS A 46 -5.19 -6.50 -9.10
C LYS A 46 -5.41 -6.91 -7.67
N TYR A 47 -4.63 -7.89 -7.21
CA TYR A 47 -4.62 -8.26 -5.79
C TYR A 47 -4.10 -7.11 -4.94
N MET A 48 -4.77 -6.82 -3.83
CA MET A 48 -4.43 -5.71 -2.93
C MET A 48 -3.88 -6.23 -1.60
N TYR A 49 -4.65 -7.01 -0.87
CA TYR A 49 -4.29 -7.57 0.43
C TYR A 49 -5.34 -8.58 0.90
N ASN A 50 -5.03 -9.27 2.00
CA ASN A 50 -5.97 -10.15 2.68
C ASN A 50 -6.45 -9.53 4.00
N VAL A 51 -7.75 -9.59 4.27
CA VAL A 51 -8.34 -9.14 5.55
C VAL A 51 -8.19 -10.25 6.58
N LYS A 52 -7.31 -10.07 7.54
CA LYS A 52 -7.03 -11.08 8.58
C LYS A 52 -8.25 -11.41 9.42
N PRO A 53 -8.43 -12.68 9.83
CA PRO A 53 -9.53 -13.09 10.71
C PRO A 53 -9.58 -12.36 12.05
N SER A 54 -8.44 -11.89 12.54
CA SER A 54 -8.33 -11.10 13.78
C SER A 54 -8.89 -9.68 13.66
N ASN A 55 -9.21 -9.22 12.47
CA ASN A 55 -9.74 -7.87 12.28
C ASN A 55 -11.15 -7.74 12.86
N LYS A 56 -11.32 -6.82 13.81
CA LYS A 56 -12.55 -6.66 14.61
C LYS A 56 -13.61 -5.77 13.96
N PHE A 57 -13.26 -5.06 12.88
CA PHE A 57 -14.16 -4.12 12.18
C PHE A 57 -14.68 -4.65 10.85
N PHE A 58 -14.52 -5.93 10.62
CA PHE A 58 -15.02 -6.55 9.41
C PHE A 58 -16.52 -6.86 9.51
N ASN A 59 -17.34 -6.25 8.65
CA ASN A 59 -18.76 -6.51 8.49
C ASN A 59 -19.22 -6.08 7.09
N LEU A 60 -20.54 -6.07 6.84
CA LEU A 60 -21.11 -5.70 5.53
C LEU A 60 -20.89 -4.23 5.16
N ASP A 61 -20.73 -3.33 6.15
CA ASP A 61 -20.62 -1.89 5.94
C ASP A 61 -19.15 -1.43 5.94
N TRP A 62 -18.26 -2.20 6.56
CA TRP A 62 -16.88 -1.79 6.81
C TRP A 62 -15.88 -2.85 6.37
N MET A 63 -15.04 -2.47 5.43
CA MET A 63 -13.90 -3.26 4.99
C MET A 63 -12.62 -2.59 5.48
N PRO A 64 -11.86 -3.21 6.40
CA PRO A 64 -10.64 -2.64 6.90
C PRO A 64 -9.54 -2.64 5.85
N ALA A 65 -8.85 -1.51 5.70
CA ALA A 65 -7.64 -1.38 4.91
C ALA A 65 -6.40 -1.38 5.82
N PRO A 66 -5.30 -2.03 5.44
CA PRO A 66 -4.05 -1.98 6.19
C PRO A 66 -3.50 -0.56 6.26
N THR A 67 -3.00 -0.15 7.41
CA THR A 67 -2.43 1.18 7.65
C THR A 67 -0.90 1.19 7.67
N SER A 68 -0.26 0.02 7.76
CA SER A 68 1.20 -0.09 7.81
C SER A 68 1.72 -1.22 6.94
N THR A 69 2.95 -1.06 6.50
CA THR A 69 3.72 -2.06 5.75
C THR A 69 4.05 -3.32 6.56
N ASN A 70 3.83 -3.32 7.87
CA ASN A 70 4.04 -4.47 8.76
C ASN A 70 2.87 -5.46 8.79
N GLN A 71 1.84 -5.25 8.01
CA GLN A 71 0.79 -6.24 7.82
C GLN A 71 1.29 -7.34 6.88
N VAL A 72 1.31 -8.56 7.38
CA VAL A 72 2.10 -9.70 6.87
C VAL A 72 1.96 -9.99 5.38
N ASP A 73 0.78 -9.82 4.79
CA ASP A 73 0.55 -10.14 3.38
C ASP A 73 1.02 -9.06 2.43
N TYR A 74 1.31 -7.91 2.98
CA TYR A 74 1.63 -6.71 2.25
C TYR A 74 3.12 -6.41 2.28
N SER A 75 3.75 -6.67 3.42
CA SER A 75 5.13 -6.26 3.68
C SER A 75 6.15 -7.36 3.40
N VAL A 76 5.74 -8.61 3.44
CA VAL A 76 6.73 -9.71 3.56
C VAL A 76 7.67 -9.75 2.38
N ASN A 77 7.29 -9.22 1.23
CA ASN A 77 8.23 -9.20 0.13
C ASN A 77 8.09 -8.04 -0.86
N ASN A 78 7.09 -7.15 -0.74
CA ASN A 78 6.74 -6.21 -1.83
C ASN A 78 6.72 -6.88 -3.22
N ILE A 79 6.48 -8.18 -3.26
CA ILE A 79 6.44 -8.96 -4.48
C ILE A 79 5.21 -8.49 -5.25
N GLY A 80 5.43 -7.96 -6.44
CA GLY A 80 4.37 -7.41 -7.28
C GLY A 80 4.03 -5.94 -7.05
N VAL A 81 4.69 -5.25 -6.12
CA VAL A 81 4.60 -3.79 -6.01
C VAL A 81 5.66 -3.18 -6.92
N VAL A 82 5.22 -2.58 -8.03
CA VAL A 82 6.10 -1.94 -9.00
C VAL A 82 5.67 -0.50 -9.19
N ASP A 83 6.60 0.43 -8.93
CA ASP A 83 6.33 1.86 -9.13
C ASP A 83 6.18 2.15 -10.62
N GLY A 84 5.08 2.81 -10.98
CA GLY A 84 4.80 3.17 -12.36
C GLY A 84 4.69 1.95 -13.28
N GLU A 85 4.13 0.83 -12.80
CA GLU A 85 3.80 -0.29 -13.71
C GLU A 85 2.67 0.10 -14.66
N LEU A 86 2.77 -0.32 -15.90
CA LEU A 86 1.65 -0.29 -16.83
C LEU A 86 0.82 -1.56 -16.62
N THR A 87 -0.20 -1.45 -15.76
CA THR A 87 -0.96 -2.58 -15.24
C THR A 87 -1.73 -3.31 -16.34
N THR A 88 -2.37 -2.55 -17.23
CA THR A 88 -3.09 -3.09 -18.38
C THR A 88 -3.31 -2.01 -19.43
N ILE A 89 -3.65 -2.45 -20.64
CA ILE A 89 -4.04 -1.59 -21.75
C ILE A 89 -5.46 -1.95 -22.17
N VAL A 90 -6.38 -1.03 -21.97
CA VAL A 90 -7.80 -1.20 -22.27
C VAL A 90 -8.09 -0.73 -23.68
N VAL A 91 -8.71 -1.60 -24.49
CA VAL A 91 -9.20 -1.23 -25.82
C VAL A 91 -10.48 -0.44 -25.66
N GLN A 92 -10.46 0.84 -25.99
CA GLN A 92 -11.62 1.73 -25.95
C GLN A 92 -12.44 1.69 -27.24
N ASN A 93 -11.73 1.54 -28.38
CA ASN A 93 -12.31 1.32 -29.69
C ASN A 93 -11.52 0.21 -30.37
N THR A 94 -12.19 -0.82 -30.81
CA THR A 94 -11.57 -1.99 -31.46
C THR A 94 -10.98 -1.69 -32.83
N GLY A 95 -11.38 -0.59 -33.43
CA GLY A 95 -11.06 -0.31 -34.84
C GLY A 95 -11.57 -1.39 -35.79
N ALA A 96 -11.12 -1.33 -37.02
CA ALA A 96 -11.40 -2.35 -38.03
C ALA A 96 -10.30 -2.37 -39.09
N GLN A 97 -10.30 -3.42 -39.91
CA GLN A 97 -9.37 -3.59 -41.05
C GLN A 97 -7.91 -3.77 -40.64
N TYR A 98 -7.67 -4.34 -39.45
CA TYR A 98 -6.34 -4.76 -39.04
C TYR A 98 -6.07 -6.17 -39.58
N PHE A 99 -5.04 -6.31 -40.38
CA PHE A 99 -4.65 -7.57 -40.96
C PHE A 99 -3.23 -7.95 -40.55
N GLU A 100 -3.04 -9.22 -40.29
CA GLU A 100 -1.74 -9.82 -40.04
C GLU A 100 -1.39 -10.68 -41.26
N SER A 101 -0.14 -10.61 -41.68
CA SER A 101 0.29 -11.28 -42.91
C SER A 101 1.51 -12.15 -42.63
N LYS A 102 1.48 -13.38 -43.13
CA LYS A 102 2.68 -14.20 -43.35
C LYS A 102 3.14 -14.00 -44.78
N VAL A 103 4.32 -13.43 -44.94
CA VAL A 103 4.84 -13.07 -46.27
C VAL A 103 6.19 -13.72 -46.46
N SER A 104 6.36 -14.36 -47.62
CA SER A 104 7.67 -14.85 -48.02
C SER A 104 8.57 -13.67 -48.38
N ALA A 105 9.78 -13.67 -47.85
CA ALA A 105 10.83 -12.73 -48.21
C ALA A 105 11.81 -13.36 -49.17
N PHE A 106 12.38 -12.58 -50.07
CA PHE A 106 13.55 -13.00 -50.84
C PHE A 106 14.77 -13.11 -49.92
N ALA A 107 15.79 -13.84 -50.34
CA ALA A 107 17.01 -14.03 -49.55
C ALA A 107 17.60 -12.68 -49.11
N PHE A 108 17.94 -12.57 -47.85
CA PHE A 108 18.62 -11.42 -47.26
C PHE A 108 19.82 -11.87 -46.42
N SER A 109 20.81 -11.01 -46.32
CA SER A 109 22.02 -11.26 -45.54
C SER A 109 21.89 -10.69 -44.11
N VAL A 110 22.82 -11.02 -43.22
CA VAL A 110 23.02 -10.36 -41.94
C VAL A 110 23.38 -8.89 -42.16
N GLY A 111 22.95 -7.99 -41.27
CA GLY A 111 23.26 -6.57 -41.31
C GLY A 111 22.44 -5.78 -42.36
N CYS A 112 21.37 -6.36 -42.94
CA CYS A 112 20.51 -5.65 -43.84
C CYS A 112 19.38 -4.94 -43.14
N THR A 113 19.11 -3.69 -43.48
CA THR A 113 17.90 -2.96 -43.10
C THR A 113 16.79 -3.05 -44.13
N SER A 114 17.08 -3.48 -45.35
CA SER A 114 16.12 -3.51 -46.47
C SER A 114 15.87 -4.93 -46.95
N ILE A 115 14.61 -5.34 -47.00
CA ILE A 115 14.17 -6.69 -47.39
C ILE A 115 13.13 -6.58 -48.48
N THR A 116 13.27 -7.40 -49.53
CA THR A 116 12.27 -7.56 -50.59
C THR A 116 11.31 -8.69 -50.22
N LEU A 117 10.02 -8.42 -50.28
CA LEU A 117 8.93 -9.36 -50.02
C LEU A 117 8.35 -9.91 -51.28
N ALA A 118 7.64 -11.03 -51.22
CA ALA A 118 6.88 -11.55 -52.34
C ALA A 118 5.74 -10.59 -52.77
N ASN A 119 5.13 -9.92 -51.80
CA ASN A 119 4.17 -8.83 -51.99
C ASN A 119 4.11 -7.95 -50.71
N THR A 120 3.56 -6.76 -50.87
CA THR A 120 3.35 -5.79 -49.77
C THR A 120 1.87 -5.52 -49.50
N THR A 121 0.99 -6.44 -49.89
CA THR A 121 -0.45 -6.32 -49.57
C THR A 121 -0.68 -6.33 -48.08
N ASN A 122 -1.44 -5.35 -47.58
CA ASN A 122 -1.68 -5.13 -46.14
C ASN A 122 -0.41 -4.91 -45.29
N VAL A 123 0.67 -4.44 -45.90
CA VAL A 123 1.89 -4.07 -45.23
C VAL A 123 1.99 -2.54 -45.18
N VAL A 124 2.06 -2.00 -43.98
CA VAL A 124 2.21 -0.53 -43.78
C VAL A 124 3.36 -0.24 -42.80
N ALA A 125 3.84 0.99 -42.84
CA ALA A 125 4.87 1.43 -41.94
C ALA A 125 4.43 1.30 -40.48
N ASN A 126 5.38 1.13 -39.60
CA ASN A 126 5.23 0.92 -38.15
C ASN A 126 4.61 -0.42 -37.72
N MET A 127 4.28 -1.33 -38.61
CA MET A 127 3.92 -2.70 -38.24
C MET A 127 5.12 -3.48 -37.72
N SER A 128 4.86 -4.40 -36.78
CA SER A 128 5.88 -5.31 -36.26
C SER A 128 6.26 -6.37 -37.30
N VAL A 129 7.55 -6.74 -37.29
CA VAL A 129 8.07 -7.83 -38.14
C VAL A 129 8.79 -8.83 -37.23
N SER A 130 8.49 -10.10 -37.44
CA SER A 130 9.20 -11.19 -36.76
C SER A 130 9.47 -12.35 -37.75
N GLY A 131 10.46 -13.16 -37.40
CA GLY A 131 10.87 -14.32 -38.21
C GLY A 131 12.34 -14.62 -38.06
N THR A 132 12.82 -15.65 -38.79
CA THR A 132 14.23 -16.02 -38.73
C THR A 132 15.11 -14.89 -39.25
N GLY A 133 16.10 -14.50 -38.47
CA GLY A 133 17.03 -13.41 -38.83
C GLY A 133 16.52 -12.01 -38.52
N ILE A 134 15.36 -11.86 -37.91
CA ILE A 134 14.80 -10.57 -37.45
C ILE A 134 15.02 -10.42 -35.96
N ALA A 135 15.59 -9.29 -35.53
CA ALA A 135 15.79 -8.97 -34.12
C ALA A 135 14.43 -8.76 -33.41
N PRO A 136 14.31 -9.04 -32.12
CA PRO A 136 13.15 -8.67 -31.32
C PRO A 136 12.82 -7.17 -31.47
N GLU A 137 11.53 -6.83 -31.38
CA GLU A 137 11.01 -5.44 -31.46
C GLU A 137 11.26 -4.70 -32.78
N THR A 138 11.68 -5.41 -33.82
CA THR A 138 11.83 -4.85 -35.15
C THR A 138 10.48 -4.45 -35.73
N TYR A 139 10.40 -3.27 -36.32
CA TYR A 139 9.24 -2.77 -37.04
C TYR A 139 9.63 -2.23 -38.45
N ILE A 140 8.64 -2.04 -39.30
CA ILE A 140 8.80 -1.49 -40.62
C ILE A 140 8.90 0.02 -40.55
N SER A 141 10.03 0.61 -40.89
CA SER A 141 10.19 2.07 -40.93
C SER A 141 9.60 2.68 -42.20
N SER A 142 9.66 1.97 -43.35
CA SER A 142 9.04 2.41 -44.60
C SER A 142 8.69 1.24 -45.49
N VAL A 143 7.74 1.46 -46.41
CA VAL A 143 7.29 0.49 -47.41
C VAL A 143 7.42 1.11 -48.81
N ASP A 144 8.13 0.43 -49.71
CA ASP A 144 8.24 0.72 -51.14
C ASP A 144 7.36 -0.26 -51.90
N ILE A 145 6.11 0.12 -52.13
CA ILE A 145 5.09 -0.74 -52.73
C ILE A 145 5.48 -1.13 -54.19
N PRO A 146 5.97 -0.20 -55.04
CA PRO A 146 6.34 -0.55 -56.44
C PRO A 146 7.39 -1.66 -56.53
N ASN A 147 8.32 -1.70 -55.57
CA ASN A 147 9.42 -2.67 -55.55
C ASN A 147 9.21 -3.83 -54.55
N ASN A 148 8.02 -3.91 -53.92
CA ASN A 148 7.72 -4.87 -52.85
C ASN A 148 8.77 -4.90 -51.74
N ARG A 149 9.26 -3.74 -51.32
CA ARG A 149 10.38 -3.62 -50.43
C ARG A 149 9.97 -2.96 -49.12
N ILE A 150 10.51 -3.48 -48.02
CA ILE A 150 10.37 -2.87 -46.66
C ILE A 150 11.73 -2.45 -46.16
N THR A 151 11.75 -1.38 -45.36
CA THR A 151 12.90 -0.99 -44.56
C THR A 151 12.61 -1.32 -43.09
N LEU A 152 13.53 -1.98 -42.44
CA LEU A 152 13.43 -2.37 -41.03
C LEU A 152 14.01 -1.28 -40.11
N SER A 153 13.50 -1.20 -38.90
CA SER A 153 14.04 -0.31 -37.85
C SER A 153 15.35 -0.81 -37.24
N ILE A 154 15.60 -2.11 -37.30
CA ILE A 154 16.81 -2.78 -36.79
C ILE A 154 17.35 -3.70 -37.92
N GLU A 155 18.67 -3.77 -38.01
CA GLU A 155 19.35 -4.66 -38.95
C GLU A 155 19.06 -6.14 -38.64
N THR A 156 19.08 -6.95 -39.69
CA THR A 156 18.92 -8.40 -39.58
C THR A 156 20.09 -9.04 -38.82
N THR A 157 19.80 -9.99 -37.97
CA THR A 157 20.77 -10.69 -37.10
C THR A 157 21.37 -11.93 -37.72
N SER A 158 20.72 -12.49 -38.72
CA SER A 158 21.23 -13.60 -39.54
C SER A 158 20.62 -13.54 -40.93
N GLY A 159 21.18 -14.29 -41.88
CA GLY A 159 20.58 -14.46 -43.18
C GLY A 159 19.25 -15.23 -43.09
N GLY A 160 18.31 -14.90 -43.95
CA GLY A 160 16.98 -15.52 -44.04
C GLY A 160 16.43 -15.51 -45.46
N GLY A 161 15.23 -16.03 -45.65
CA GLY A 161 14.44 -15.95 -46.87
C GLY A 161 14.30 -17.23 -47.70
N VAL A 162 13.38 -17.19 -48.63
CA VAL A 162 13.02 -18.07 -49.78
C VAL A 162 12.40 -19.44 -49.50
N THR A 163 12.31 -19.93 -48.27
CA THR A 163 11.56 -21.18 -48.03
C THR A 163 10.24 -20.92 -47.32
N ALA A 164 9.27 -21.80 -47.48
CA ALA A 164 7.99 -21.72 -46.77
C ALA A 164 8.18 -21.74 -45.23
N ALA A 165 9.32 -22.26 -44.77
CA ALA A 165 9.72 -22.25 -43.37
C ALA A 165 10.26 -20.88 -42.88
N ASN A 166 10.66 -19.98 -43.76
CA ASN A 166 11.30 -18.70 -43.48
C ASN A 166 10.39 -17.49 -43.80
N GLN A 167 9.08 -17.66 -43.65
CA GLN A 167 8.14 -16.56 -43.83
C GLN A 167 8.29 -15.54 -42.69
N LEU A 168 8.24 -14.26 -43.04
CA LEU A 168 8.12 -13.19 -42.09
C LEU A 168 6.66 -13.04 -41.65
N PHE A 169 6.47 -12.89 -40.37
CA PHE A 169 5.18 -12.56 -39.80
C PHE A 169 5.13 -11.04 -39.55
N ILE A 170 4.22 -10.36 -40.23
CA ILE A 170 3.98 -8.93 -40.20
C ILE A 170 2.66 -8.73 -39.46
N SER A 171 2.67 -8.03 -38.34
CA SER A 171 1.52 -7.88 -37.44
C SER A 171 1.31 -6.45 -36.99
N THR A 172 0.10 -6.21 -36.52
CA THR A 172 -0.25 -4.97 -35.82
C THR A 172 0.68 -4.73 -34.63
N ARG A 173 1.17 -3.51 -34.48
CA ARG A 173 2.08 -3.12 -33.41
C ARG A 173 1.43 -2.11 -32.49
N ILE A 174 1.69 -2.21 -31.20
CA ILE A 174 1.45 -1.13 -30.25
C ILE A 174 2.77 -0.42 -29.94
N TYR A 175 2.73 0.89 -29.90
CA TYR A 175 3.81 1.73 -29.40
C TYR A 175 3.31 2.45 -28.14
N ILE A 176 4.10 2.39 -27.09
CA ILE A 176 3.81 3.07 -25.83
C ILE A 176 4.74 4.28 -25.71
N ASP A 177 4.14 5.46 -25.80
CA ASP A 177 4.83 6.73 -25.52
C ASP A 177 4.67 7.08 -24.06
N GLY A 178 5.78 7.19 -23.34
CA GLY A 178 5.79 7.46 -21.91
C GLY A 178 7.18 7.77 -21.37
N ASP A 179 7.24 8.06 -20.10
CA ASP A 179 8.49 8.42 -19.38
C ASP A 179 9.13 7.24 -18.64
N GLY A 180 8.47 6.08 -18.59
CA GLY A 180 8.99 4.84 -18.04
C GLY A 180 9.72 3.97 -19.06
N THR A 181 10.09 2.76 -18.66
CA THR A 181 10.87 1.82 -19.49
C THR A 181 10.41 0.37 -19.31
N GLY A 182 10.78 -0.49 -20.27
CA GLY A 182 10.68 -1.94 -20.13
C GLY A 182 9.28 -2.53 -20.33
N VAL A 183 8.29 -1.76 -20.78
CA VAL A 183 6.98 -2.31 -21.12
C VAL A 183 7.06 -3.05 -22.46
N SER A 184 6.42 -4.22 -22.51
CA SER A 184 6.18 -4.96 -23.75
C SER A 184 4.72 -5.37 -23.84
N ALA A 185 4.09 -5.10 -24.96
CA ALA A 185 2.68 -5.41 -25.19
C ALA A 185 2.39 -5.76 -26.64
N THR A 186 1.40 -6.61 -26.84
CA THR A 186 1.02 -7.09 -28.18
C THR A 186 -0.49 -6.99 -28.37
N PRO A 187 -0.97 -6.32 -29.42
CA PRO A 187 -2.38 -6.32 -29.79
C PRO A 187 -2.81 -7.72 -30.27
N VAL A 188 -4.04 -8.09 -30.01
CA VAL A 188 -4.67 -9.30 -30.51
C VAL A 188 -5.76 -8.91 -31.49
N VAL A 189 -5.56 -9.27 -32.75
CA VAL A 189 -6.50 -9.03 -33.83
C VAL A 189 -7.35 -10.28 -34.05
N ASN A 190 -8.67 -10.12 -34.16
CA ASN A 190 -9.57 -11.22 -34.46
C ASN A 190 -9.66 -11.46 -36.00
N THR A 191 -10.35 -12.52 -36.38
CA THR A 191 -10.53 -12.92 -37.78
C THR A 191 -11.30 -11.90 -38.63
N THR A 192 -11.99 -10.96 -38.01
CA THR A 192 -12.75 -9.88 -38.66
C THR A 192 -11.98 -8.55 -38.72
N GLY A 193 -10.72 -8.55 -38.28
CA GLY A 193 -9.84 -7.37 -38.34
C GLY A 193 -10.07 -6.35 -37.24
N HIS A 194 -10.62 -6.75 -36.10
CA HIS A 194 -10.79 -5.89 -34.93
C HIS A 194 -9.77 -6.25 -33.83
N ILE A 195 -9.28 -5.25 -33.12
CA ILE A 195 -8.43 -5.45 -31.95
C ILE A 195 -9.32 -5.76 -30.75
N THR A 196 -9.23 -6.98 -30.25
CA THR A 196 -10.07 -7.45 -29.14
C THR A 196 -9.46 -7.18 -27.76
N LYS A 197 -8.14 -7.23 -27.68
CA LYS A 197 -7.38 -6.94 -26.44
C LYS A 197 -5.94 -6.57 -26.80
N VAL A 198 -5.25 -6.00 -25.81
CA VAL A 198 -3.80 -5.86 -25.81
C VAL A 198 -3.25 -6.67 -24.65
N THR A 199 -2.37 -7.59 -24.93
CA THR A 199 -1.70 -8.41 -23.92
C THR A 199 -0.42 -7.72 -23.50
N VAL A 200 -0.32 -7.37 -22.23
CA VAL A 200 0.91 -6.84 -21.63
C VAL A 200 1.74 -8.03 -21.15
N SER A 201 2.89 -8.26 -21.76
CA SER A 201 3.81 -9.34 -21.40
C SER A 201 4.83 -8.91 -20.36
N THR A 202 5.21 -7.63 -20.37
CA THR A 202 6.07 -7.01 -19.37
C THR A 202 5.48 -5.66 -18.96
N ILE A 203 5.27 -5.47 -17.66
CA ILE A 203 4.54 -4.31 -17.13
C ILE A 203 5.35 -3.00 -17.12
N GLY A 204 6.66 -3.05 -17.36
CA GLY A 204 7.52 -1.89 -17.28
C GLY A 204 7.61 -1.28 -15.88
N ILE A 205 8.38 -0.21 -15.74
CA ILE A 205 8.62 0.49 -14.48
C ILE A 205 8.75 2.00 -14.69
N ASN A 206 8.52 2.76 -13.62
CA ASN A 206 8.76 4.21 -13.55
C ASN A 206 7.90 5.05 -14.51
N TYR A 207 6.76 4.55 -14.98
CA TYR A 207 5.84 5.36 -15.76
C TYR A 207 5.05 6.30 -14.84
N THR A 208 5.07 7.60 -15.15
CA THR A 208 4.11 8.58 -14.58
C THR A 208 3.06 8.96 -15.61
N ARG A 209 3.35 8.73 -16.90
CA ARG A 209 2.43 8.90 -18.03
C ARG A 209 2.70 7.82 -19.09
N ALA A 210 1.65 7.37 -19.73
CA ALA A 210 1.76 6.46 -20.89
C ALA A 210 0.58 6.63 -21.83
N ASN A 211 0.87 6.75 -23.12
CA ASN A 211 -0.12 6.76 -24.21
C ASN A 211 0.16 5.58 -25.14
N GLY A 212 -0.87 4.85 -25.50
CA GLY A 212 -0.77 3.74 -26.44
C GLY A 212 -1.20 4.15 -27.86
N TYR A 213 -0.39 3.80 -28.85
CA TYR A 213 -0.67 4.01 -30.26
C TYR A 213 -0.66 2.67 -30.98
N ILE A 214 -1.73 2.38 -31.72
CA ILE A 214 -1.84 1.16 -32.53
C ILE A 214 -1.43 1.47 -33.95
N PHE A 215 -0.48 0.70 -34.48
CA PHE A 215 -0.01 0.77 -35.84
C PHE A 215 -0.40 -0.51 -36.62
N GLY A 216 -1.00 -0.35 -37.77
CA GLY A 216 -1.46 -1.41 -38.60
C GLY A 216 -2.28 -0.86 -39.79
N THR A 217 -3.03 -1.73 -40.46
CA THR A 217 -3.78 -1.39 -41.66
C THR A 217 -5.09 -0.61 -41.40
N GLY A 218 -5.56 -0.51 -40.15
CA GLY A 218 -6.71 0.33 -39.77
C GLY A 218 -6.44 1.81 -40.01
N THR A 219 -7.34 2.50 -40.70
CA THR A 219 -7.18 3.92 -41.09
C THR A 219 -8.43 4.74 -40.80
N GLY A 220 -8.25 6.04 -40.55
CA GLY A 220 -9.33 7.01 -40.37
C GLY A 220 -10.27 6.63 -39.24
N ALA A 221 -11.57 6.56 -39.52
CA ALA A 221 -12.59 6.19 -38.54
C ALA A 221 -12.47 4.74 -38.00
N ASN A 222 -11.69 3.91 -38.67
CA ASN A 222 -11.42 2.52 -38.31
C ASN A 222 -10.18 2.36 -37.45
N THR A 223 -9.57 3.44 -36.97
CA THR A 223 -8.40 3.38 -36.09
C THR A 223 -8.80 2.94 -34.69
N ALA A 224 -8.12 1.94 -34.18
CA ALA A 224 -8.29 1.49 -32.79
C ALA A 224 -7.77 2.53 -31.82
N ASN A 225 -8.42 2.65 -30.69
CA ASN A 225 -7.99 3.49 -29.58
C ASN A 225 -7.82 2.66 -28.32
N VAL A 226 -6.74 2.93 -27.59
CA VAL A 226 -6.40 2.22 -26.36
C VAL A 226 -6.06 3.21 -25.25
N ARG A 227 -6.29 2.79 -24.02
CA ARG A 227 -5.95 3.53 -22.82
C ARG A 227 -5.03 2.72 -21.95
N CYS A 228 -3.87 3.28 -21.64
CA CYS A 228 -2.93 2.72 -20.67
C CYS A 228 -3.43 2.95 -19.25
N ILE A 229 -3.40 1.93 -18.42
CA ILE A 229 -3.72 2.01 -16.99
C ILE A 229 -2.43 1.82 -16.22
N LEU A 230 -2.01 2.89 -15.57
CA LEU A 230 -0.82 2.92 -14.71
C LEU A 230 -1.18 2.62 -13.26
N SER A 231 -0.24 2.05 -12.53
CA SER A 231 -0.34 1.96 -11.07
C SER A 231 -0.29 3.34 -10.43
N PRO A 232 -0.81 3.48 -9.20
CA PRO A 232 -0.56 4.68 -8.42
C PRO A 232 0.94 4.81 -8.11
N LYS A 233 1.36 6.01 -7.71
CA LYS A 233 2.74 6.26 -7.27
C LYS A 233 3.17 5.24 -6.21
N TYR A 234 4.34 4.67 -6.41
CA TYR A 234 4.93 3.57 -5.64
C TYR A 234 4.29 2.19 -5.85
N GLY A 235 3.39 2.03 -6.81
CA GLY A 235 2.78 0.75 -7.16
C GLY A 235 1.45 0.47 -6.45
N HIS A 236 0.73 -0.54 -6.94
CA HIS A 236 -0.50 -1.02 -6.32
C HIS A 236 -0.21 -1.70 -4.98
N ALA A 237 -1.14 -1.55 -4.04
CA ALA A 237 -1.10 -2.17 -2.72
C ALA A 237 0.04 -1.67 -1.78
N LEU A 238 0.88 -0.73 -2.15
CA LEU A 238 1.86 -0.15 -1.23
C LEU A 238 1.17 0.65 -0.12
N ASN A 239 0.15 1.38 -0.43
CA ASN A 239 -0.68 2.08 0.54
C ASN A 239 -2.16 1.81 0.27
N PRO A 240 -2.69 0.67 0.72
CA PRO A 240 -4.07 0.29 0.46
C PRO A 240 -5.07 1.31 0.96
N ALA A 241 -4.85 1.92 2.12
CA ALA A 241 -5.74 2.92 2.68
C ALA A 241 -5.90 4.12 1.74
N ARG A 242 -4.80 4.63 1.19
CA ARG A 242 -4.82 5.73 0.21
C ARG A 242 -5.46 5.29 -1.11
N GLU A 243 -5.12 4.11 -1.59
CA GLU A 243 -5.59 3.60 -2.88
C GLU A 243 -7.09 3.29 -2.87
N LEU A 244 -7.61 2.79 -1.73
CA LEU A 244 -9.04 2.59 -1.52
C LEU A 244 -9.79 3.88 -1.14
N ALA A 245 -9.10 5.01 -1.03
CA ALA A 245 -9.65 6.27 -0.57
C ALA A 245 -10.33 6.15 0.81
N ALA A 246 -9.64 5.51 1.75
CA ALA A 246 -10.13 5.36 3.11
C ALA A 246 -10.29 6.74 3.77
N THR A 247 -11.47 7.01 4.30
CA THR A 247 -11.84 8.27 4.94
C THR A 247 -12.11 8.11 6.43
N ASN A 248 -12.01 6.88 6.94
CA ASN A 248 -12.30 6.59 8.33
C ASN A 248 -11.13 5.84 8.99
N VAL A 249 -10.84 6.19 10.22
CA VAL A 249 -9.94 5.44 11.08
C VAL A 249 -10.76 4.69 12.12
N MET A 250 -10.50 3.40 12.26
CA MET A 250 -11.18 2.53 13.21
C MET A 250 -10.20 2.11 14.29
N ILE A 251 -10.55 2.39 15.53
CA ILE A 251 -9.76 2.06 16.71
C ILE A 251 -10.55 1.04 17.54
N SER A 252 -9.94 -0.10 17.83
CA SER A 252 -10.49 -1.08 18.75
C SER A 252 -9.53 -1.26 19.91
N SER A 253 -9.96 -0.91 21.09
CA SER A 253 -9.21 -1.09 22.32
C SER A 253 -10.00 -1.96 23.29
N ARG A 254 -9.31 -2.83 23.99
CA ARG A 254 -9.87 -3.60 25.10
C ARG A 254 -9.21 -3.15 26.40
N ILE A 255 -10.03 -2.74 27.35
CA ILE A 255 -9.63 -2.48 28.72
C ILE A 255 -9.98 -3.76 29.49
N GLY A 256 -8.98 -4.58 29.76
CA GLY A 256 -9.15 -5.87 30.42
C GLY A 256 -8.98 -5.81 31.93
N GLU A 257 -9.29 -6.91 32.59
CA GLU A 257 -8.86 -7.19 33.96
C GLU A 257 -7.33 -7.22 34.03
N ILE A 258 -6.78 -7.06 35.21
CA ILE A 258 -5.32 -7.07 35.48
C ILE A 258 -4.77 -8.43 35.00
N ASP A 259 -4.25 -8.49 33.78
CA ASP A 259 -3.42 -9.60 33.33
C ASP A 259 -1.94 -9.20 33.52
N THR A 260 -1.15 -10.11 34.02
CA THR A 260 0.29 -9.91 34.20
C THR A 260 1.04 -9.76 32.88
N THR A 261 0.39 -10.06 31.76
CA THR A 261 0.92 -9.93 30.39
C THR A 261 0.54 -8.62 29.70
N GLU A 262 -0.46 -7.90 30.18
CA GLU A 262 -0.89 -6.62 29.61
C GLU A 262 -0.41 -5.45 30.52
N ASN A 263 0.45 -4.60 29.98
CA ASN A 263 1.07 -3.48 30.72
C ASN A 263 0.12 -2.29 30.98
N GLY A 264 -1.11 -2.32 30.54
CA GLY A 264 -2.09 -1.26 30.72
C GLY A 264 -3.10 -1.58 31.82
N LYS A 265 -2.96 -0.99 33.01
CA LYS A 265 -3.88 -1.18 34.12
C LYS A 265 -4.76 0.05 34.31
N ILE A 266 -6.06 -0.09 34.02
CA ILE A 266 -7.05 0.86 34.50
C ILE A 266 -7.73 0.22 35.71
N PRO A 267 -7.52 0.74 36.93
CA PRO A 267 -8.04 0.13 38.16
C PRO A 267 -9.57 0.04 38.19
N ALA A 268 -10.10 -0.89 38.98
CA ALA A 268 -11.52 -0.90 39.34
C ALA A 268 -11.92 0.45 39.97
N ASN A 269 -13.18 0.84 39.84
CA ASN A 269 -13.75 2.12 40.19
C ASN A 269 -13.26 3.35 39.44
N THR A 270 -12.38 3.17 38.43
CA THR A 270 -12.04 4.26 37.51
C THR A 270 -13.27 4.64 36.68
N THR A 271 -13.51 5.94 36.58
CA THR A 271 -14.59 6.49 35.76
C THR A 271 -14.06 7.00 34.45
N ILE A 272 -14.56 6.41 33.34
CA ILE A 272 -14.23 6.84 31.99
C ILE A 272 -15.35 7.75 31.50
N ARG A 273 -15.02 8.94 31.02
CA ARG A 273 -15.97 9.94 30.50
C ARG A 273 -15.61 10.51 29.14
N GLN A 274 -14.35 10.41 28.74
CA GLN A 274 -13.84 10.97 27.52
C GLN A 274 -12.82 10.04 26.86
N TYR A 275 -12.79 10.06 25.53
CA TYR A 275 -11.73 9.48 24.72
C TYR A 275 -11.14 10.57 23.86
N GLY A 276 -9.83 10.52 23.62
CA GLY A 276 -9.15 11.44 22.72
C GLY A 276 -8.27 10.71 21.74
N ILE A 277 -8.10 11.30 20.58
CA ILE A 277 -7.08 10.94 19.61
C ILE A 277 -6.16 12.14 19.46
N PHE A 278 -4.88 11.93 19.66
CA PHE A 278 -3.89 12.97 19.42
C PHE A 278 -2.77 12.43 18.52
N VAL A 279 -2.10 13.34 17.85
CA VAL A 279 -1.07 13.06 16.84
C VAL A 279 0.23 13.76 17.22
N ASP A 280 1.34 13.20 16.75
CA ASP A 280 2.68 13.76 16.87
C ASP A 280 3.11 14.12 18.30
N PRO A 281 2.89 13.25 19.34
CA PRO A 281 3.45 13.48 20.66
C PRO A 281 4.97 13.50 20.61
N HIS A 282 5.59 14.35 21.40
CA HIS A 282 7.05 14.41 21.49
C HIS A 282 7.57 13.38 22.49
N LYS A 283 8.72 12.82 22.19
CA LYS A 283 9.43 11.96 23.14
C LYS A 283 9.83 12.77 24.37
N TYR A 284 9.73 12.19 25.56
CA TYR A 284 10.10 12.86 26.81
C TYR A 284 11.54 13.39 26.78
N GLY A 285 11.71 14.66 27.11
CA GLY A 285 13.00 15.35 27.08
C GLY A 285 13.57 15.60 25.68
N ASP A 286 12.80 15.39 24.62
CA ASP A 286 13.19 15.63 23.23
C ASP A 286 12.11 16.47 22.53
N ALA A 287 12.53 17.43 21.72
CA ALA A 287 11.60 18.23 20.90
C ALA A 287 11.12 17.49 19.62
N ASN A 288 11.64 16.30 19.37
CA ASN A 288 11.28 15.53 18.20
C ASN A 288 10.02 14.70 18.44
N VAL A 289 9.23 14.56 17.38
CA VAL A 289 8.07 13.69 17.34
C VAL A 289 8.47 12.23 17.60
N VAL A 290 7.68 11.50 18.34
CA VAL A 290 7.85 10.06 18.55
C VAL A 290 7.60 9.35 17.23
N SER A 291 8.65 9.07 16.48
CA SER A 291 8.57 8.52 15.12
C SER A 291 8.27 7.02 15.05
N ALA A 292 8.30 6.29 16.16
CA ALA A 292 8.05 4.84 16.18
C ALA A 292 7.58 4.41 17.57
N ILE A 293 6.30 4.56 17.83
CA ILE A 293 5.65 3.79 18.88
C ILE A 293 5.37 2.41 18.27
N ASN A 294 5.99 1.37 18.78
CA ASN A 294 5.60 0.01 18.44
C ASN A 294 4.10 -0.15 18.74
N ALA A 295 3.36 -0.68 17.80
CA ALA A 295 1.90 -0.83 17.87
C ALA A 295 1.40 -1.63 19.11
N ASN A 296 2.31 -2.26 19.85
CA ASN A 296 2.08 -3.02 21.07
C ASN A 296 2.58 -2.33 22.34
N SER A 297 3.07 -1.09 22.25
CA SER A 297 3.57 -0.35 23.41
C SER A 297 2.43 0.42 24.05
N VAL A 298 2.25 0.22 25.35
CA VAL A 298 1.44 1.11 26.19
C VAL A 298 2.34 2.29 26.54
N ILE A 299 1.97 3.47 26.09
CA ILE A 299 2.73 4.68 26.35
C ILE A 299 2.45 5.14 27.78
N SER A 300 3.47 5.15 28.64
CA SER A 300 3.36 5.67 29.99
C SER A 300 3.53 7.19 30.01
N GLN A 301 2.54 7.87 30.58
CA GLN A 301 2.61 9.33 30.89
C GLN A 301 3.11 9.62 32.31
N THR A 302 3.26 8.61 33.11
CA THR A 302 3.67 8.77 34.52
C THR A 302 5.18 8.70 34.67
N THR A 303 5.70 9.45 35.63
CA THR A 303 7.04 9.21 36.15
C THR A 303 6.92 8.13 37.22
N ASP A 304 7.47 6.95 36.94
CA ASP A 304 7.43 5.82 37.85
C ASP A 304 8.67 5.86 38.76
N VAL A 305 8.45 5.97 40.05
CA VAL A 305 9.53 6.08 41.06
C VAL A 305 9.53 4.85 41.92
N SER A 306 10.61 4.07 41.85
CA SER A 306 10.84 2.97 42.78
C SER A 306 11.28 3.55 44.11
N ILE A 307 10.64 3.08 45.17
CA ILE A 307 10.86 3.56 46.56
C ILE A 307 11.06 2.38 47.49
N VAL A 308 11.74 2.63 48.60
CA VAL A 308 11.86 1.64 49.67
C VAL A 308 10.47 1.36 50.25
N ALA A 309 10.15 0.09 50.51
CA ALA A 309 8.87 -0.31 51.10
C ALA A 309 8.59 0.39 52.41
N GLY A 310 7.32 0.77 52.63
CA GLY A 310 6.91 1.51 53.83
C GLY A 310 5.40 1.79 53.81
N ALA A 311 4.95 2.69 54.68
CA ALA A 311 3.55 3.10 54.71
C ALA A 311 3.12 3.73 53.37
N PRO A 312 1.88 3.52 52.90
CA PRO A 312 1.38 4.09 51.66
C PRO A 312 1.17 5.61 51.79
N TYR A 313 1.35 6.32 50.69
CA TYR A 313 0.87 7.69 50.50
C TYR A 313 -0.64 7.69 50.27
N PHE A 314 -1.28 8.84 50.30
CA PHE A 314 -2.64 8.97 49.80
C PHE A 314 -2.64 9.15 48.26
N ILE A 315 -3.63 8.63 47.56
CA ILE A 315 -3.86 8.96 46.14
C ILE A 315 -4.19 10.46 46.07
N ASP A 316 -3.74 11.09 44.99
CA ASP A 316 -3.80 12.54 44.73
C ASP A 316 -3.00 13.41 45.73
N GLU A 317 -2.18 12.79 46.57
CA GLU A 317 -1.34 13.51 47.49
C GLU A 317 -0.16 14.19 46.78
N PHE A 318 0.11 15.43 47.22
CA PHE A 318 1.33 16.15 46.86
C PHE A 318 2.53 15.55 47.58
N VAL A 319 3.53 15.11 46.82
CA VAL A 319 4.78 14.58 47.38
C VAL A 319 5.96 15.42 46.88
N TYR A 320 6.96 15.59 47.75
CA TYR A 320 8.08 16.48 47.43
C TYR A 320 9.41 15.97 48.02
N GLN A 321 10.51 16.41 47.41
CA GLN A 321 11.87 16.26 47.92
C GLN A 321 12.40 17.62 48.40
N GLY A 322 12.79 17.70 49.62
CA GLY A 322 13.29 18.94 50.25
C GLY A 322 12.89 19.08 51.74
N SER A 323 13.25 20.19 52.31
CA SER A 323 12.94 20.48 53.75
C SER A 323 11.49 20.89 53.97
N SER A 324 10.83 21.38 52.95
CA SER A 324 9.39 21.72 52.95
C SER A 324 8.80 21.68 51.54
N SER A 325 7.47 21.62 51.46
CA SER A 325 6.76 21.70 50.20
C SER A 325 7.01 23.00 49.41
N ALA A 326 7.25 24.09 50.13
CA ALA A 326 7.49 25.41 49.52
C ALA A 326 8.90 25.56 48.93
N THR A 327 9.87 24.77 49.40
CA THR A 327 11.28 24.83 48.95
C THR A 327 11.73 23.53 48.28
N ALA A 328 10.77 22.79 47.78
CA ALA A 328 10.99 21.50 47.16
C ALA A 328 11.89 21.59 45.90
N SER A 329 12.90 20.74 45.82
CA SER A 329 13.75 20.58 44.63
C SER A 329 13.07 19.77 43.52
N ALA A 330 12.22 18.84 43.92
CA ALA A 330 11.36 18.07 43.05
C ALA A 330 10.03 17.76 43.72
N TYR A 331 8.95 17.71 42.97
CA TYR A 331 7.61 17.37 43.49
C TYR A 331 6.71 16.81 42.40
N GLY A 332 5.61 16.19 42.78
CA GLY A 332 4.56 15.66 41.92
C GLY A 332 3.33 15.25 42.73
N PHE A 333 2.35 14.67 42.06
CA PHE A 333 1.14 14.13 42.69
C PHE A 333 1.08 12.62 42.48
N ILE A 334 0.69 11.89 43.53
CA ILE A 334 0.51 10.44 43.51
C ILE A 334 -0.73 10.10 42.67
N LEU A 335 -0.54 9.47 41.50
CA LEU A 335 -1.64 8.94 40.71
C LEU A 335 -2.01 7.52 41.14
N ASP A 336 -1.01 6.68 41.37
CA ASP A 336 -1.16 5.28 41.78
C ASP A 336 0.08 4.83 42.52
N GLN A 337 -0.02 3.75 43.30
CA GLN A 337 1.12 3.20 44.03
C GLN A 337 0.99 1.71 44.30
N THR A 338 2.14 1.08 44.40
CA THR A 338 2.32 -0.27 44.96
C THR A 338 3.15 -0.18 46.22
N SER A 339 3.47 -1.33 46.83
CA SER A 339 4.36 -1.34 48.02
C SER A 339 5.76 -0.77 47.75
N THR A 340 6.22 -0.75 46.46
CA THR A 340 7.60 -0.34 46.13
C THR A 340 7.70 0.62 44.97
N VAL A 341 6.60 0.99 44.30
CA VAL A 341 6.57 1.94 43.19
C VAL A 341 5.46 2.95 43.42
N ILE A 342 5.75 4.22 43.20
CA ILE A 342 4.76 5.29 43.07
C ILE A 342 4.76 5.81 41.63
N LYS A 343 3.56 6.08 41.10
CA LYS A 343 3.36 6.72 39.81
C LYS A 343 2.99 8.18 40.01
N LEU A 344 3.85 9.07 39.52
CA LEU A 344 3.70 10.50 39.68
C LEU A 344 3.20 11.18 38.43
N THR A 345 2.32 12.15 38.59
CA THR A 345 1.89 13.11 37.56
C THR A 345 2.33 14.52 37.92
N ASN A 346 2.33 15.42 36.91
CA ASN A 346 2.70 16.83 37.07
C ASN A 346 4.04 17.03 37.79
N VAL A 347 5.01 16.19 37.49
CA VAL A 347 6.34 16.24 38.08
C VAL A 347 7.04 17.53 37.68
N LYS A 348 7.63 18.22 38.64
CA LYS A 348 8.49 19.38 38.46
C LYS A 348 9.79 19.18 39.20
N GLY A 349 10.86 19.72 38.61
CA GLY A 349 12.21 19.54 39.13
C GLY A 349 12.82 18.18 38.78
N THR A 350 14.02 17.93 39.21
CA THR A 350 14.74 16.66 38.96
C THR A 350 14.68 15.79 40.23
N ILE A 351 14.09 14.61 40.11
CA ILE A 351 13.98 13.67 41.23
C ILE A 351 15.35 13.06 41.51
N ALA A 352 15.86 13.26 42.69
CA ALA A 352 17.13 12.72 43.15
C ALA A 352 16.93 11.32 43.75
N THR A 353 17.75 10.35 43.34
CA THR A 353 17.84 9.03 43.99
C THR A 353 18.58 9.15 45.33
N GLY A 354 18.23 8.30 46.29
CA GLY A 354 18.80 8.38 47.64
C GLY A 354 18.22 9.51 48.52
N VAL A 355 17.27 10.29 48.01
CA VAL A 355 16.55 11.34 48.75
C VAL A 355 15.09 10.92 48.93
N PRO A 356 14.50 11.05 50.09
CA PRO A 356 13.12 10.63 50.30
C PRO A 356 12.12 11.60 49.65
N PHE A 357 11.00 11.05 49.14
CA PHE A 357 9.77 11.81 48.97
C PHE A 357 9.02 11.89 50.29
N VAL A 358 8.49 13.06 50.56
CA VAL A 358 7.66 13.33 51.75
C VAL A 358 6.24 13.66 51.28
N GLY A 359 5.25 12.95 51.79
CA GLY A 359 3.84 13.25 51.55
C GLY A 359 3.38 14.45 52.39
N ALA A 360 2.78 15.43 51.72
CA ALA A 360 2.35 16.66 52.39
C ALA A 360 1.20 16.44 53.38
N ASN A 361 0.35 15.45 53.10
CA ASN A 361 -0.81 15.16 53.95
C ASN A 361 -0.59 13.93 54.86
N SER A 362 0.03 12.88 54.31
CA SER A 362 0.29 11.64 55.07
C SER A 362 1.47 11.76 56.03
N GLY A 363 2.41 12.69 55.75
CA GLY A 363 3.70 12.78 56.47
C GLY A 363 4.61 11.57 56.20
N VAL A 364 4.23 10.68 55.28
CA VAL A 364 5.01 9.50 54.93
C VAL A 364 6.29 9.94 54.21
N SER A 365 7.42 9.36 54.59
CA SER A 365 8.72 9.64 53.99
C SER A 365 9.36 8.33 53.53
N ARG A 366 9.62 8.20 52.21
CA ARG A 366 10.16 6.99 51.62
C ARG A 366 11.29 7.31 50.65
N LEU A 367 12.39 6.59 50.79
CA LEU A 367 13.61 6.80 50.01
C LEU A 367 13.41 6.40 48.55
N VAL A 368 13.83 7.26 47.65
CA VAL A 368 13.81 7.00 46.20
C VAL A 368 14.99 6.09 45.80
N VAL A 369 14.68 4.99 45.11
CA VAL A 369 15.68 4.01 44.63
C VAL A 369 16.04 4.25 43.21
N SER A 370 15.03 4.41 42.33
CA SER A 370 15.21 4.67 40.91
C SER A 370 14.03 5.47 40.34
N VAL A 371 14.24 6.08 39.19
CA VAL A 371 13.24 6.87 38.47
C VAL A 371 13.16 6.39 37.05
N THR A 372 11.97 6.13 36.54
CA THR A 372 11.65 5.86 35.14
C THR A 372 10.79 7.00 34.62
N ASN A 373 11.32 7.73 33.65
CA ASN A 373 10.61 8.86 33.03
C ASN A 373 9.44 8.40 32.17
N PRO A 374 8.44 9.26 31.92
CA PRO A 374 7.40 8.99 30.92
C PRO A 374 8.00 8.79 29.54
N GLU A 375 7.27 8.12 28.67
CA GLU A 375 7.74 7.85 27.30
C GLU A 375 7.56 9.06 26.39
N PHE A 376 6.62 9.94 26.69
CA PHE A 376 6.41 11.16 25.91
C PHE A 376 6.24 12.40 26.80
N GLU A 377 6.52 13.57 26.20
CA GLU A 377 6.43 14.86 26.86
C GLU A 377 4.97 15.19 27.15
N PRO A 378 4.59 15.46 28.41
CA PRO A 378 3.24 15.87 28.75
C PRO A 378 2.81 17.12 27.99
N TYR A 379 1.58 17.12 27.50
CA TYR A 379 0.97 18.22 26.73
C TYR A 379 1.61 18.51 25.36
N SER A 380 2.42 17.59 24.83
CA SER A 380 2.90 17.65 23.46
C SER A 380 1.93 16.99 22.49
N GLY A 381 2.07 17.29 21.19
CA GLY A 381 1.18 16.79 20.14
C GLY A 381 -0.11 17.58 19.98
N ASP A 382 -0.85 17.26 18.93
CA ASP A 382 -2.11 17.91 18.57
C ASP A 382 -3.30 16.98 18.83
N LEU A 383 -4.35 17.53 19.43
CA LEU A 383 -5.58 16.80 19.72
C LEU A 383 -6.49 16.82 18.47
N LEU A 384 -6.63 15.67 17.80
CA LEU A 384 -7.45 15.53 16.60
C LEU A 384 -8.93 15.37 16.89
N TYR A 385 -9.27 14.70 17.97
CA TYR A 385 -10.64 14.32 18.27
C TYR A 385 -10.85 14.07 19.75
N VAL A 386 -11.98 14.50 20.29
CA VAL A 386 -12.44 14.20 21.65
C VAL A 386 -13.89 13.76 21.60
N GLU A 387 -14.17 12.62 22.19
CA GLU A 387 -15.53 12.12 22.41
C GLU A 387 -15.89 12.16 23.89
N ASN A 388 -17.04 12.73 24.18
CA ASN A 388 -17.61 12.71 25.53
C ASN A 388 -18.64 11.57 25.60
N THR A 389 -18.52 10.73 26.61
CA THR A 389 -19.44 9.61 26.83
C THR A 389 -20.20 9.72 28.13
N ASN A 390 -21.26 8.95 28.25
CA ASN A 390 -21.87 8.70 29.54
C ASN A 390 -20.85 8.06 30.49
N LYS A 391 -20.96 8.40 31.76
CA LYS A 391 -20.08 7.85 32.78
C LYS A 391 -20.10 6.31 32.77
N ILE A 392 -18.95 5.72 32.56
CA ILE A 392 -18.70 4.29 32.70
C ILE A 392 -17.80 4.09 33.90
N THR A 393 -18.27 3.42 34.94
CA THR A 393 -17.46 3.06 36.11
C THR A 393 -17.14 1.58 36.03
N ARG A 394 -15.85 1.22 36.03
CA ARG A 394 -15.38 -0.16 35.97
C ARG A 394 -15.65 -0.88 37.30
N ALA A 395 -16.28 -2.05 37.21
CA ALA A 395 -16.33 -3.00 38.29
C ALA A 395 -15.06 -3.85 38.35
N ASP A 396 -14.81 -4.50 39.45
CA ASP A 396 -13.75 -5.50 39.57
C ASP A 396 -14.03 -6.70 38.67
N GLY A 397 -13.02 -7.18 37.96
CA GLY A 397 -13.16 -8.27 36.95
C GLY A 397 -13.85 -7.89 35.65
N GLN A 398 -14.22 -6.64 35.44
CA GLN A 398 -14.90 -6.17 34.23
C GLN A 398 -13.89 -5.91 33.11
N ALA A 399 -14.28 -6.27 31.88
CA ALA A 399 -13.58 -5.92 30.66
C ALA A 399 -14.48 -5.09 29.74
N GLU A 400 -13.95 -3.99 29.21
CA GLU A 400 -14.64 -3.13 28.25
C GLU A 400 -13.97 -3.23 26.88
N ASN A 401 -14.79 -3.22 25.83
CA ASN A 401 -14.32 -3.09 24.45
C ASN A 401 -14.77 -1.73 23.91
N LEU A 402 -13.81 -0.88 23.62
CA LEU A 402 -14.02 0.36 22.93
C LEU A 402 -13.86 0.16 21.43
N LYS A 403 -14.85 0.60 20.67
CA LYS A 403 -14.76 0.69 19.22
C LYS A 403 -15.11 2.12 18.81
N LEU A 404 -14.15 2.80 18.24
CA LEU A 404 -14.28 4.18 17.79
C LEU A 404 -14.06 4.23 16.29
N ILE A 405 -14.96 4.92 15.57
CA ILE A 405 -14.84 5.18 14.14
C ILE A 405 -14.82 6.68 13.96
N VAL A 406 -13.72 7.20 13.45
CA VAL A 406 -13.53 8.63 13.18
C VAL A 406 -13.43 8.85 11.69
N ARG A 407 -14.19 9.79 11.16
CA ARG A 407 -14.14 10.22 9.77
C ARG A 407 -13.30 11.49 9.64
N PHE A 408 -12.37 11.46 8.69
CA PHE A 408 -11.51 12.60 8.32
C PHE A 408 -11.92 13.22 7.01
#